data_261e9160c7ae2bcfefa912b59be7411b
#
_entry.id   261e9160c7ae2bcfefa912b59be7411b
#
_cell.length_a   1.000
_cell.length_b   1.000
_cell.length_c   1.000
_cell.angle_alpha   90.00
_cell.angle_beta   90.00
_cell.angle_gamma   90.00
#
_symmetry.space_group_name_H-M   'P 1'
#
loop_
_entity.id
_entity.type
_entity.pdbx_description
1 polymer ?
#
loop_
_entity_poly.entity_id
_entity_poly.type
_entity_poly.pdbx_seq_one_letter_code
_entity_poly.pdbx_strand_id
1 'polypeptide(L)'
;MDKDPIPHCNLGAFIEGYDSKHDPLFNYKILWFLLIPFLGWLLVPLMILIFLLQRLFQTRHRIYFFEQGCIWRESLFGSPQDFTLRYDQMGGMRVSKTRHYISQLYGLITTYGRTEAVLEVSDLQGRVLLQKKITYQNEKELETPEKYNAAAFAMLKLQEMADQACLDHFNQSFREQGYGVFHISPTDIIQVGHGFIRYNQAYAGPGLRYQFSEGQLIIYPSEADSNNLLTNGCFSIPVPQIFSPQIFLMAIDQFLSIQ
;
A
#
# COMPACT_ATOMS: atom_id res chain seq x y z
N MET A 1 -5.41 -30.23 4.39
CA MET A 1 -5.91 -28.88 4.05
C MET A 1 -6.82 -28.47 5.20
N ASP A 2 -6.28 -27.80 6.20
CA ASP A 2 -7.09 -27.20 7.26
C ASP A 2 -7.88 -26.06 6.62
N LYS A 3 -9.16 -26.31 6.39
CA LYS A 3 -10.10 -25.25 6.04
C LYS A 3 -10.46 -24.54 7.35
N ASP A 4 -9.64 -23.55 7.73
CA ASP A 4 -10.14 -22.63 8.74
C ASP A 4 -11.45 -22.04 8.23
N PRO A 5 -12.50 -22.05 9.05
CA PRO A 5 -13.80 -21.57 8.63
C PRO A 5 -13.68 -20.09 8.19
N ILE A 6 -14.38 -19.76 7.10
CA ILE A 6 -14.52 -18.35 6.67
C ILE A 6 -15.13 -17.59 7.85
N PRO A 7 -14.57 -16.45 8.26
CA PRO A 7 -15.09 -15.69 9.38
C PRO A 7 -16.55 -15.31 9.16
N HIS A 8 -17.41 -15.58 10.14
CA HIS A 8 -18.77 -15.06 10.12
C HIS A 8 -18.73 -13.56 10.45
N CYS A 9 -19.16 -12.72 9.52
CA CYS A 9 -19.15 -11.28 9.67
C CYS A 9 -20.36 -10.63 8.97
N ASN A 10 -20.70 -9.41 9.38
CA ASN A 10 -21.78 -8.61 8.78
C ASN A 10 -21.28 -7.79 7.57
N LEU A 11 -20.49 -8.42 6.69
CA LEU A 11 -19.93 -7.77 5.50
C LEU A 11 -20.59 -8.22 4.18
N GLY A 12 -21.71 -8.92 4.25
CA GLY A 12 -22.38 -9.46 3.06
C GLY A 12 -21.84 -10.82 2.62
N ALA A 13 -22.10 -11.21 1.39
CA ALA A 13 -21.66 -12.49 0.86
C ALA A 13 -20.13 -12.54 0.66
N PHE A 14 -19.56 -13.72 0.89
CA PHE A 14 -18.14 -13.98 0.61
C PHE A 14 -17.90 -14.02 -0.91
N ILE A 15 -16.88 -13.30 -1.38
CA ILE A 15 -16.50 -13.25 -2.79
C ILE A 15 -15.30 -14.16 -3.04
N GLU A 16 -14.17 -13.87 -2.39
CA GLU A 16 -12.92 -14.60 -2.61
C GLU A 16 -11.98 -14.50 -1.40
N GLY A 17 -10.96 -15.35 -1.35
CA GLY A 17 -9.97 -15.34 -0.28
C GLY A 17 -8.58 -15.71 -0.76
N TYR A 18 -7.58 -15.07 -0.16
CA TYR A 18 -6.17 -15.28 -0.45
C TYR A 18 -5.43 -15.73 0.81
N ASP A 19 -4.56 -16.70 0.63
CA ASP A 19 -3.75 -17.26 1.70
C ASP A 19 -2.28 -17.15 1.29
N SER A 20 -1.48 -16.44 2.07
CA SER A 20 -0.04 -16.46 1.90
C SER A 20 0.45 -17.86 2.26
N LYS A 21 0.66 -18.70 1.23
CA LYS A 21 1.37 -19.97 1.43
C LYS A 21 2.75 -19.62 1.95
N HIS A 22 3.17 -20.32 3.01
CA HIS A 22 4.52 -20.22 3.48
C HIS A 22 5.44 -20.68 2.35
N ASP A 23 6.14 -19.75 1.70
CA ASP A 23 7.32 -20.12 0.96
C ASP A 23 8.30 -20.75 1.97
N PRO A 24 8.79 -21.95 1.72
CA PRO A 24 9.80 -22.53 2.58
C PRO A 24 11.02 -21.59 2.53
N LEU A 25 11.26 -20.84 3.61
CA LEU A 25 12.48 -20.03 3.80
C LEU A 25 13.75 -20.87 3.67
N PHE A 26 13.59 -22.16 3.57
CA PHE A 26 14.66 -23.13 3.41
C PHE A 26 15.10 -23.18 1.96
N ASN A 27 16.12 -22.39 1.65
CA ASN A 27 16.83 -22.51 0.39
C ASN A 27 17.52 -23.89 0.40
N TYR A 28 17.00 -24.85 -0.38
CA TYR A 28 17.57 -26.20 -0.53
C TYR A 28 19.06 -26.19 -0.89
N LYS A 29 19.60 -25.06 -1.34
CA LYS A 29 21.04 -24.87 -1.53
C LYS A 29 21.85 -25.03 -0.24
N ILE A 30 21.23 -24.81 0.93
CA ILE A 30 21.88 -25.05 2.22
C ILE A 30 22.04 -26.56 2.48
N LEU A 31 21.22 -27.42 1.86
CA LEU A 31 21.41 -28.89 1.94
C LEU A 31 22.74 -29.38 1.38
N TRP A 32 23.37 -28.61 0.48
CA TRP A 32 24.71 -28.94 -0.01
C TRP A 32 25.77 -28.94 1.09
N PHE A 33 25.60 -28.15 2.16
CA PHE A 33 26.49 -28.19 3.32
C PHE A 33 26.36 -29.49 4.14
N LEU A 34 25.23 -30.21 4.03
CA LEU A 34 25.03 -31.51 4.67
C LEU A 34 25.84 -32.61 4.03
N LEU A 35 26.35 -32.40 2.80
CA LEU A 35 27.22 -33.36 2.10
C LEU A 35 28.70 -33.33 2.61
N ILE A 36 29.04 -32.36 3.48
CA ILE A 36 30.37 -32.33 4.10
C ILE A 36 30.36 -33.37 5.24
N PRO A 37 31.11 -34.49 5.08
CA PRO A 37 31.18 -35.50 6.13
C PRO A 37 31.74 -34.90 7.42
N PHE A 38 31.23 -35.30 8.57
CA PHE A 38 31.49 -34.82 9.92
C PHE A 38 30.79 -33.49 10.34
N LEU A 39 30.79 -32.44 9.54
CA LEU A 39 30.05 -31.20 9.91
C LEU A 39 28.55 -31.36 9.74
N GLY A 40 28.12 -32.15 8.77
CA GLY A 40 26.69 -32.36 8.48
C GLY A 40 25.91 -32.91 9.67
N TRP A 41 26.48 -33.90 10.37
CA TRP A 41 25.79 -34.54 11.49
C TRP A 41 25.57 -33.61 12.70
N LEU A 42 26.47 -32.67 12.94
CA LEU A 42 26.34 -31.70 14.02
C LEU A 42 25.39 -30.57 13.65
N LEU A 43 25.33 -30.20 12.37
CA LEU A 43 24.50 -29.10 11.87
C LEU A 43 23.06 -29.54 11.62
N VAL A 44 22.76 -30.81 11.37
CA VAL A 44 21.40 -31.31 11.10
C VAL A 44 20.41 -30.94 12.22
N PRO A 45 20.66 -31.27 13.53
CA PRO A 45 19.74 -30.92 14.58
C PRO A 45 19.57 -29.40 14.75
N LEU A 46 20.64 -28.62 14.58
CA LEU A 46 20.60 -27.17 14.62
C LEU A 46 19.74 -26.61 13.46
N MET A 47 19.86 -27.16 12.27
CA MET A 47 19.09 -26.78 11.10
C MET A 47 17.61 -27.14 11.24
N ILE A 48 17.31 -28.33 11.81
CA ILE A 48 15.94 -28.73 12.14
C ILE A 48 15.35 -27.75 13.16
N LEU A 49 16.10 -27.41 14.20
CA LEU A 49 15.67 -26.46 15.22
C LEU A 49 15.41 -25.07 14.62
N ILE A 50 16.32 -24.55 13.78
CA ILE A 50 16.14 -23.28 13.08
C ILE A 50 14.90 -23.32 12.18
N PHE A 51 14.69 -24.41 11.44
CA PHE A 51 13.53 -24.60 10.60
C PHE A 51 12.21 -24.62 11.40
N LEU A 52 12.19 -25.33 12.53
CA LEU A 52 11.04 -25.37 13.42
C LEU A 52 10.77 -23.99 14.04
N LEU A 53 11.81 -23.31 14.49
CA LEU A 53 11.69 -21.95 15.02
C LEU A 53 11.18 -20.99 13.94
N GLN A 54 11.75 -21.02 12.73
CA GLN A 54 11.29 -20.18 11.63
C GLN A 54 9.79 -20.42 11.31
N ARG A 55 9.37 -21.69 11.29
CA ARG A 55 7.97 -22.06 11.06
C ARG A 55 7.05 -21.59 12.18
N LEU A 56 7.50 -21.60 13.42
CA LEU A 56 6.76 -21.10 14.58
C LEU A 56 6.62 -19.57 14.55
N PHE A 57 7.66 -18.86 14.09
CA PHE A 57 7.68 -17.38 14.07
C PHE A 57 7.15 -16.78 12.76
N GLN A 58 6.73 -17.62 11.81
CA GLN A 58 6.20 -17.14 10.54
C GLN A 58 4.75 -16.69 10.70
N THR A 59 4.49 -15.42 10.41
CA THR A 59 3.12 -14.90 10.35
C THR A 59 2.45 -15.36 9.06
N ARG A 60 1.31 -15.98 9.18
CA ARG A 60 0.47 -16.35 8.04
C ARG A 60 -0.60 -15.29 7.85
N HIS A 61 -0.70 -14.75 6.65
CA HIS A 61 -1.72 -13.78 6.28
C HIS A 61 -2.79 -14.46 5.43
N ARG A 62 -4.04 -14.24 5.78
CA ARG A 62 -5.21 -14.63 4.99
C ARG A 62 -6.10 -13.42 4.82
N ILE A 63 -6.55 -13.15 3.62
CA ILE A 63 -7.41 -12.02 3.31
C ILE A 63 -8.67 -12.57 2.68
N TYR A 64 -9.82 -12.19 3.25
CA TYR A 64 -11.13 -12.60 2.79
C TYR A 64 -11.89 -11.36 2.33
N PHE A 65 -12.34 -11.37 1.08
CA PHE A 65 -13.12 -10.30 0.48
C PHE A 65 -14.61 -10.65 0.52
N PHE A 66 -15.42 -9.69 0.90
CA PHE A 66 -16.87 -9.74 0.97
C PHE A 66 -17.45 -8.57 0.18
N GLU A 67 -18.77 -8.54 -0.05
CA GLU A 67 -19.44 -7.48 -0.79
C GLU A 67 -19.24 -6.08 -0.19
N GLN A 68 -19.19 -5.96 1.14
CA GLN A 68 -19.16 -4.68 1.86
C GLN A 68 -17.83 -4.41 2.58
N GLY A 69 -16.84 -5.29 2.44
CA GLY A 69 -15.58 -5.13 3.14
C GLY A 69 -14.65 -6.32 3.01
N CYS A 70 -13.56 -6.27 3.74
CA CYS A 70 -12.64 -7.41 3.81
C CYS A 70 -12.20 -7.68 5.25
N ILE A 71 -11.73 -8.90 5.49
CA ILE A 71 -11.10 -9.32 6.74
C ILE A 71 -9.66 -9.72 6.43
N TRP A 72 -8.72 -9.02 7.06
CA TRP A 72 -7.32 -9.40 7.05
C TRP A 72 -7.03 -10.20 8.32
N ARG A 73 -6.83 -11.50 8.17
CA ARG A 73 -6.50 -12.42 9.27
C ARG A 73 -5.00 -12.65 9.31
N GLU A 74 -4.40 -12.37 10.44
CA GLU A 74 -3.03 -12.75 10.75
C GLU A 74 -3.04 -13.85 11.79
N SER A 75 -2.26 -14.89 11.57
CA SER A 75 -2.05 -15.91 12.60
C SER A 75 -0.57 -16.04 12.91
N LEU A 76 -0.24 -15.79 14.17
CA LEU A 76 1.07 -16.02 14.75
C LEU A 76 0.88 -17.05 15.87
N PHE A 77 1.67 -18.11 15.88
CA PHE A 77 1.55 -19.22 16.87
C PHE A 77 0.14 -19.84 16.96
N GLY A 78 -0.62 -19.81 15.87
CA GLY A 78 -1.97 -20.39 15.86
C GLY A 78 -3.07 -19.52 16.47
N SER A 79 -2.73 -18.35 16.99
CA SER A 79 -3.73 -17.36 17.46
C SER A 79 -4.07 -16.40 16.33
N PRO A 80 -5.29 -16.48 15.75
CA PRO A 80 -5.69 -15.56 14.69
C PRO A 80 -6.05 -14.19 15.27
N GLN A 81 -5.60 -13.14 14.58
CA GLN A 81 -6.05 -11.75 14.77
C GLN A 81 -6.75 -11.30 13.49
N ASP A 82 -8.00 -10.88 13.62
CA ASP A 82 -8.80 -10.41 12.50
C ASP A 82 -8.90 -8.89 12.51
N PHE A 83 -8.56 -8.29 11.37
CA PHE A 83 -8.74 -6.87 11.11
C PHE A 83 -9.85 -6.72 10.07
N THR A 84 -10.97 -6.15 10.47
CA THR A 84 -12.11 -5.94 9.59
C THR A 84 -12.08 -4.53 9.02
N LEU A 85 -12.20 -4.44 7.69
CA LEU A 85 -12.29 -3.19 6.95
C LEU A 85 -13.62 -3.17 6.19
N ARG A 86 -14.37 -2.09 6.33
CA ARG A 86 -15.59 -1.83 5.55
C ARG A 86 -15.27 -0.83 4.43
N TYR A 87 -15.75 -1.09 3.22
CA TYR A 87 -15.48 -0.22 2.06
C TYR A 87 -16.08 1.17 2.21
N ASP A 88 -17.26 1.28 2.85
CA ASP A 88 -17.92 2.56 3.14
C ASP A 88 -17.17 3.46 4.14
N GLN A 89 -16.19 2.92 4.84
CA GLN A 89 -15.35 3.66 5.81
C GLN A 89 -13.96 3.99 5.27
N MET A 90 -13.61 3.46 4.08
CA MET A 90 -12.29 3.67 3.50
C MET A 90 -12.20 5.01 2.79
N GLY A 91 -11.26 5.84 3.19
CA GLY A 91 -10.94 7.11 2.52
C GLY A 91 -9.89 6.96 1.42
N GLY A 92 -9.20 5.85 1.38
CA GLY A 92 -8.19 5.55 0.38
C GLY A 92 -7.08 4.65 0.90
N MET A 93 -6.15 4.34 0.02
CA MET A 93 -5.01 3.48 0.32
C MET A 93 -3.73 4.01 -0.32
N ARG A 94 -2.60 3.85 0.37
CA ARG A 94 -1.29 4.10 -0.20
C ARG A 94 -0.35 2.94 0.04
N VAL A 95 0.60 2.75 -0.88
CA VAL A 95 1.62 1.71 -0.80
C VAL A 95 2.97 2.34 -1.04
N SER A 96 3.84 2.27 -0.05
CA SER A 96 5.25 2.64 -0.20
C SER A 96 6.10 1.38 -0.41
N LYS A 97 6.99 1.39 -1.40
CA LYS A 97 7.86 0.25 -1.72
C LYS A 97 9.32 0.65 -1.55
N THR A 98 10.05 -0.12 -0.76
CA THR A 98 11.50 0.05 -0.57
C THR A 98 12.23 -1.18 -1.11
N ARG A 99 13.10 -0.98 -2.09
CA ARG A 99 13.94 -2.03 -2.64
C ARG A 99 15.26 -2.10 -1.89
N HIS A 100 15.64 -3.30 -1.45
CA HIS A 100 16.91 -3.59 -0.82
C HIS A 100 17.80 -4.35 -1.78
N TYR A 101 19.01 -3.88 -1.95
CA TYR A 101 20.04 -4.53 -2.77
C TYR A 101 21.16 -5.05 -1.87
N ILE A 102 21.69 -6.20 -2.23
CA ILE A 102 22.84 -6.80 -1.56
C ILE A 102 24.08 -6.46 -2.38
N SER A 103 24.99 -5.71 -1.78
CA SER A 103 26.28 -5.39 -2.39
C SER A 103 27.33 -6.37 -1.89
N GLN A 104 28.04 -6.99 -2.83
CA GLN A 104 29.11 -7.94 -2.58
C GLN A 104 30.41 -7.46 -3.23
N LEU A 105 31.56 -8.02 -2.80
CA LEU A 105 32.87 -7.68 -3.33
C LEU A 105 33.13 -6.16 -3.35
N TYR A 106 33.00 -5.51 -2.18
CA TYR A 106 33.24 -4.07 -2.01
C TYR A 106 32.42 -3.18 -2.98
N GLY A 107 31.21 -3.62 -3.34
CA GLY A 107 30.33 -2.84 -4.23
C GLY A 107 30.44 -3.19 -5.72
N LEU A 108 31.32 -4.09 -6.11
CA LEU A 108 31.48 -4.47 -7.52
C LEU A 108 30.29 -5.28 -8.07
N ILE A 109 29.59 -6.01 -7.19
CA ILE A 109 28.41 -6.79 -7.58
C ILE A 109 27.25 -6.36 -6.69
N THR A 110 26.20 -5.84 -7.32
CA THR A 110 24.93 -5.49 -6.65
C THR A 110 23.83 -6.39 -7.18
N THR A 111 23.23 -7.16 -6.28
CA THR A 111 22.12 -8.06 -6.61
C THR A 111 20.86 -7.62 -5.88
N TYR A 112 19.70 -7.89 -6.50
CA TYR A 112 18.42 -7.70 -5.82
C TYR A 112 18.36 -8.57 -4.56
N GLY A 113 18.03 -7.98 -3.45
CA GLY A 113 17.84 -8.68 -2.18
C GLY A 113 16.36 -8.97 -1.92
N ARG A 114 15.60 -7.92 -1.66
CA ARG A 114 14.15 -7.99 -1.40
C ARG A 114 13.49 -6.64 -1.64
N THR A 115 12.16 -6.62 -1.79
CA THR A 115 11.36 -5.40 -1.72
C THR A 115 10.41 -5.49 -0.54
N GLU A 116 10.36 -4.46 0.26
CA GLU A 116 9.38 -4.30 1.32
C GLU A 116 8.32 -3.31 0.86
N ALA A 117 7.05 -3.70 0.93
CA ALA A 117 5.91 -2.84 0.69
C ALA A 117 5.17 -2.60 2.00
N VAL A 118 4.98 -1.35 2.36
CA VAL A 118 4.12 -0.93 3.47
C VAL A 118 2.83 -0.41 2.88
N LEU A 119 1.76 -1.07 3.23
CA LEU A 119 0.39 -0.75 2.87
C LEU A 119 -0.25 0.00 4.04
N GLU A 120 -0.91 1.11 3.74
CA GLU A 120 -1.72 1.87 4.69
C GLU A 120 -3.08 2.15 4.08
N VAL A 121 -4.14 1.82 4.83
CA VAL A 121 -5.52 2.13 4.49
C VAL A 121 -6.01 3.20 5.47
N SER A 122 -6.61 4.27 4.97
CA SER A 122 -7.16 5.34 5.80
C SER A 122 -8.68 5.30 5.87
N ASP A 123 -9.23 5.94 6.90
CA ASP A 123 -10.63 6.35 6.95
C ASP A 123 -10.86 7.64 6.13
N LEU A 124 -12.12 8.07 6.09
CA LEU A 124 -12.56 9.30 5.40
C LEU A 124 -11.96 10.59 5.97
N GLN A 125 -11.36 10.55 7.16
CA GLN A 125 -10.67 11.65 7.81
C GLN A 125 -9.15 11.55 7.71
N GLY A 126 -8.63 10.62 6.91
CA GLY A 126 -7.18 10.42 6.72
C GLY A 126 -6.48 9.72 7.88
N ARG A 127 -7.21 9.15 8.87
CA ARG A 127 -6.63 8.35 9.95
C ARG A 127 -6.36 6.94 9.48
N VAL A 128 -5.19 6.39 9.78
CA VAL A 128 -4.82 5.03 9.38
C VAL A 128 -5.66 4.00 10.13
N LEU A 129 -6.45 3.21 9.39
CA LEU A 129 -7.25 2.09 9.88
C LEU A 129 -6.43 0.79 9.92
N LEU A 130 -5.61 0.59 8.90
CA LEU A 130 -4.79 -0.63 8.74
C LEU A 130 -3.42 -0.24 8.20
N GLN A 131 -2.37 -0.76 8.83
CA GLN A 131 -1.01 -0.71 8.31
C GLN A 131 -0.44 -2.12 8.27
N LYS A 132 0.05 -2.56 7.11
CA LYS A 132 0.62 -3.88 6.91
C LYS A 132 1.90 -3.82 6.08
N LYS A 133 2.83 -4.71 6.41
CA LYS A 133 4.09 -4.87 5.69
C LYS A 133 4.07 -6.20 4.94
N ILE A 134 4.37 -6.14 3.65
CA ILE A 134 4.50 -7.30 2.76
C ILE A 134 5.90 -7.31 2.20
N THR A 135 6.53 -8.48 2.17
CA THR A 135 7.89 -8.64 1.66
C THR A 135 7.85 -9.48 0.38
N TYR A 136 8.48 -8.97 -0.67
CA TYR A 136 8.75 -9.67 -1.92
C TYR A 136 10.17 -10.19 -1.90
N GLN A 137 10.34 -11.50 -2.03
CA GLN A 137 11.65 -12.15 -1.94
C GLN A 137 12.44 -12.12 -3.25
N ASN A 138 11.74 -11.95 -4.38
CA ASN A 138 12.38 -11.93 -5.70
C ASN A 138 11.60 -11.02 -6.66
N GLU A 139 12.23 -10.67 -7.80
CA GLU A 139 11.63 -9.78 -8.79
C GLU A 139 10.39 -10.37 -9.47
N LYS A 140 10.30 -11.69 -9.60
CA LYS A 140 9.13 -12.37 -10.20
C LYS A 140 7.85 -12.16 -9.38
N GLU A 141 7.98 -12.05 -8.05
CA GLU A 141 6.84 -11.73 -7.19
C GLU A 141 6.33 -10.31 -7.40
N LEU A 142 7.22 -9.38 -7.81
CA LEU A 142 6.84 -8.01 -8.15
C LEU A 142 6.15 -7.91 -9.51
N GLU A 143 6.60 -8.72 -10.49
CA GLU A 143 6.10 -8.71 -11.86
C GLU A 143 4.77 -9.46 -12.00
N THR A 144 4.65 -10.61 -11.31
CA THR A 144 3.48 -11.49 -11.38
C THR A 144 3.04 -11.94 -9.98
N PRO A 145 2.56 -11.00 -9.14
CA PRO A 145 2.20 -11.31 -7.75
C PRO A 145 1.06 -12.34 -7.64
N GLU A 146 0.13 -12.36 -8.56
CA GLU A 146 -0.98 -13.32 -8.62
C GLU A 146 -0.50 -14.78 -8.63
N LYS A 147 0.66 -15.03 -9.19
CA LYS A 147 1.23 -16.38 -9.31
C LYS A 147 2.14 -16.74 -8.14
N TYR A 148 2.89 -15.78 -7.63
CA TYR A 148 4.01 -16.05 -6.72
C TYR A 148 3.80 -15.51 -5.29
N ASN A 149 2.92 -14.52 -5.11
CA ASN A 149 2.72 -13.90 -3.80
C ASN A 149 1.23 -13.54 -3.58
N ALA A 150 0.48 -14.46 -2.97
CA ALA A 150 -0.95 -14.28 -2.71
C ALA A 150 -1.26 -13.05 -1.84
N ALA A 151 -0.40 -12.71 -0.88
CA ALA A 151 -0.59 -11.52 -0.04
C ALA A 151 -0.40 -10.24 -0.84
N ALA A 152 0.58 -10.21 -1.76
CA ALA A 152 0.80 -9.07 -2.65
C ALA A 152 -0.35 -8.92 -3.65
N PHE A 153 -0.89 -10.02 -4.17
CA PHE A 153 -2.06 -9.98 -5.06
C PHE A 153 -3.31 -9.48 -4.33
N ALA A 154 -3.55 -9.96 -3.11
CA ALA A 154 -4.64 -9.47 -2.27
C ALA A 154 -4.49 -7.96 -1.94
N MET A 155 -3.25 -7.48 -1.79
CA MET A 155 -2.98 -6.05 -1.63
C MET A 155 -3.42 -5.24 -2.87
N LEU A 156 -3.16 -5.73 -4.08
CA LEU A 156 -3.61 -5.07 -5.32
C LEU A 156 -5.14 -5.01 -5.40
N LYS A 157 -5.82 -6.10 -5.02
CA LYS A 157 -7.28 -6.13 -4.93
C LYS A 157 -7.82 -5.15 -3.90
N LEU A 158 -7.20 -5.08 -2.73
CA LEU A 158 -7.60 -4.12 -1.70
C LEU A 158 -7.37 -2.67 -2.17
N GLN A 159 -6.31 -2.41 -2.94
CA GLN A 159 -6.06 -1.11 -3.53
C GLN A 159 -7.17 -0.73 -4.52
N GLU A 160 -7.59 -1.63 -5.40
CA GLU A 160 -8.69 -1.42 -6.33
C GLU A 160 -9.98 -1.03 -5.60
N MET A 161 -10.33 -1.74 -4.51
CA MET A 161 -11.51 -1.44 -3.68
C MET A 161 -11.38 -0.10 -2.96
N ALA A 162 -10.21 0.22 -2.42
CA ALA A 162 -9.95 1.49 -1.75
C ALA A 162 -9.98 2.68 -2.73
N ASP A 163 -9.46 2.51 -3.94
CA ASP A 163 -9.50 3.52 -4.98
C ASP A 163 -10.93 3.78 -5.45
N GLN A 164 -11.75 2.71 -5.59
CA GLN A 164 -13.17 2.86 -5.90
C GLN A 164 -13.92 3.62 -4.79
N ALA A 165 -13.71 3.26 -3.52
CA ALA A 165 -14.31 3.95 -2.38
C ALA A 165 -13.89 5.43 -2.33
N CYS A 166 -12.61 5.73 -2.56
CA CYS A 166 -12.09 7.08 -2.64
C CYS A 166 -12.77 7.89 -3.77
N LEU A 167 -12.92 7.28 -4.95
CA LEU A 167 -13.60 7.90 -6.10
C LEU A 167 -15.08 8.22 -5.80
N ASP A 168 -15.78 7.30 -5.16
CA ASP A 168 -17.17 7.49 -4.79
C ASP A 168 -17.33 8.65 -3.81
N HIS A 169 -16.46 8.73 -2.78
CA HIS A 169 -16.43 9.85 -1.84
C HIS A 169 -16.04 11.17 -2.47
N PHE A 170 -15.06 11.15 -3.38
CA PHE A 170 -14.66 12.32 -4.15
C PHE A 170 -15.86 12.85 -4.94
N ASN A 171 -16.57 11.99 -5.68
CA ASN A 171 -17.73 12.35 -6.48
C ASN A 171 -18.88 12.88 -5.62
N GLN A 172 -19.10 12.28 -4.44
CA GLN A 172 -20.11 12.77 -3.50
C GLN A 172 -19.75 14.17 -2.99
N SER A 173 -18.55 14.36 -2.45
CA SER A 173 -18.08 15.68 -1.98
C SER A 173 -18.14 16.72 -3.08
N PHE A 174 -17.78 16.34 -4.30
CA PHE A 174 -17.83 17.24 -5.44
C PHE A 174 -19.25 17.71 -5.78
N ARG A 175 -20.24 16.82 -5.71
CA ARG A 175 -21.66 17.17 -5.91
C ARG A 175 -22.19 18.08 -4.81
N GLU A 176 -21.78 17.86 -3.57
CA GLU A 176 -22.28 18.58 -2.40
C GLU A 176 -21.61 19.95 -2.20
N GLN A 177 -20.30 20.05 -2.49
CA GLN A 177 -19.46 21.19 -2.11
C GLN A 177 -18.76 21.87 -3.29
N GLY A 178 -18.76 21.26 -4.48
CA GLY A 178 -18.05 21.75 -5.66
C GLY A 178 -16.55 21.43 -5.69
N TYR A 179 -16.07 20.63 -4.75
CA TYR A 179 -14.69 20.14 -4.71
C TYR A 179 -14.60 18.76 -4.07
N GLY A 180 -13.61 18.00 -4.46
CA GLY A 180 -13.24 16.74 -3.83
C GLY A 180 -12.12 16.92 -2.81
N VAL A 181 -12.04 15.99 -1.86
CA VAL A 181 -11.08 16.04 -0.74
C VAL A 181 -10.19 14.81 -0.78
N PHE A 182 -8.88 15.03 -0.64
CA PHE A 182 -7.87 14.00 -0.47
C PHE A 182 -7.07 14.23 0.81
N HIS A 183 -6.57 13.17 1.41
CA HIS A 183 -5.81 13.22 2.64
C HIS A 183 -4.37 12.69 2.44
N ILE A 184 -3.42 13.34 3.08
CA ILE A 184 -2.07 12.81 3.34
C ILE A 184 -2.03 12.30 4.79
N SER A 185 -2.66 13.05 5.68
CA SER A 185 -2.86 12.75 7.10
C SER A 185 -4.17 13.37 7.57
N PRO A 186 -4.62 13.19 8.82
CA PRO A 186 -5.81 13.84 9.34
C PRO A 186 -5.75 15.38 9.31
N THR A 187 -4.55 15.95 9.33
CA THR A 187 -4.32 17.41 9.32
C THR A 187 -3.92 17.96 7.96
N ASP A 188 -3.36 17.11 7.08
CA ASP A 188 -2.86 17.50 5.77
C ASP A 188 -3.90 17.14 4.70
N ILE A 189 -4.65 18.14 4.28
CA ILE A 189 -5.83 18.00 3.42
C ILE A 189 -5.59 18.74 2.11
N ILE A 190 -5.96 18.08 1.00
CA ILE A 190 -5.96 18.63 -0.34
C ILE A 190 -7.39 18.72 -0.82
N GLN A 191 -7.79 19.88 -1.33
CA GLN A 191 -9.07 20.12 -1.98
C GLN A 191 -8.83 20.42 -3.45
N VAL A 192 -9.54 19.72 -4.34
CA VAL A 192 -9.46 19.88 -5.79
C VAL A 192 -10.83 20.22 -6.33
N GLY A 193 -10.96 21.34 -7.03
CA GLY A 193 -12.20 21.79 -7.66
C GLY A 193 -11.94 22.31 -9.07
N HIS A 194 -12.97 22.81 -9.74
CA HIS A 194 -12.85 23.38 -11.07
C HIS A 194 -11.89 24.58 -11.10
N GLY A 195 -10.71 24.38 -11.69
CA GLY A 195 -9.70 25.42 -11.85
C GLY A 195 -9.03 25.86 -10.57
N PHE A 196 -9.16 25.14 -9.47
CA PHE A 196 -8.43 25.45 -8.24
C PHE A 196 -7.95 24.22 -7.49
N ILE A 197 -6.87 24.43 -6.74
CA ILE A 197 -6.36 23.48 -5.76
C ILE A 197 -6.00 24.19 -4.47
N ARG A 198 -6.31 23.55 -3.33
CA ARG A 198 -5.88 24.02 -2.01
C ARG A 198 -5.16 22.89 -1.29
N TYR A 199 -4.04 23.20 -0.69
CA TYR A 199 -3.31 22.28 0.19
C TYR A 199 -3.03 22.99 1.51
N ASN A 200 -3.69 22.56 2.56
CA ASN A 200 -3.69 23.22 3.87
C ASN A 200 -4.08 24.71 3.75
N GLN A 201 -3.12 25.63 3.97
CA GLN A 201 -3.32 27.08 3.84
C GLN A 201 -2.95 27.62 2.47
N ALA A 202 -2.22 26.86 1.65
CA ALA A 202 -1.86 27.27 0.31
C ALA A 202 -3.04 27.11 -0.65
N TYR A 203 -3.24 28.07 -1.55
CA TYR A 203 -4.32 28.08 -2.53
C TYR A 203 -3.79 28.54 -3.89
N ALA A 204 -4.22 27.91 -4.95
CA ALA A 204 -4.05 28.36 -6.32
C ALA A 204 -5.39 28.26 -7.05
N GLY A 205 -5.80 29.38 -7.65
CA GLY A 205 -7.07 29.53 -8.35
C GLY A 205 -6.95 29.41 -9.88
N PRO A 206 -7.92 29.95 -10.62
CA PRO A 206 -7.95 29.86 -12.07
C PRO A 206 -6.68 30.43 -12.73
N GLY A 207 -6.18 29.74 -13.76
CA GLY A 207 -4.92 30.11 -14.43
C GLY A 207 -3.67 29.58 -13.76
N LEU A 208 -3.79 28.72 -12.76
CA LEU A 208 -2.66 28.04 -12.17
C LEU A 208 -1.94 27.15 -13.22
N ARG A 209 -0.64 26.95 -13.01
CA ARG A 209 0.15 25.99 -13.76
C ARG A 209 0.64 24.91 -12.79
N TYR A 210 0.86 23.70 -13.29
CA TYR A 210 1.43 22.64 -12.48
C TYR A 210 2.43 21.80 -13.26
N GLN A 211 3.33 21.17 -12.51
CA GLN A 211 4.34 20.27 -13.04
C GLN A 211 4.57 19.11 -12.09
N PHE A 212 4.75 17.92 -12.65
CA PHE A 212 5.19 16.75 -11.87
C PHE A 212 6.72 16.65 -11.93
N SER A 213 7.36 16.56 -10.78
CA SER A 213 8.79 16.36 -10.65
C SER A 213 9.10 15.54 -9.40
N GLU A 214 9.87 14.47 -9.54
CA GLU A 214 10.38 13.63 -8.44
C GLU A 214 9.28 13.18 -7.43
N GLY A 215 8.09 12.83 -7.92
CA GLY A 215 6.96 12.44 -7.07
C GLY A 215 6.25 13.60 -6.38
N GLN A 216 6.60 14.84 -6.72
CA GLN A 216 5.92 16.04 -6.24
C GLN A 216 5.04 16.62 -7.35
N LEU A 217 3.85 17.08 -7.00
CA LEU A 217 3.05 17.98 -7.82
C LEU A 217 3.39 19.41 -7.40
N ILE A 218 4.10 20.15 -8.24
CA ILE A 218 4.46 21.54 -8.00
C ILE A 218 3.39 22.42 -8.62
N ILE A 219 2.80 23.29 -7.83
CA ILE A 219 1.74 24.22 -8.21
C ILE A 219 2.32 25.63 -8.29
N TYR A 220 2.08 26.29 -9.40
CA TYR A 220 2.42 27.68 -9.66
C TYR A 220 1.13 28.49 -9.74
N PRO A 221 0.78 29.29 -8.70
CA PRO A 221 -0.38 30.18 -8.73
C PRO A 221 -0.30 31.16 -9.90
N SER A 222 -1.45 31.63 -10.37
CA SER A 222 -1.49 32.68 -11.40
C SER A 222 -0.98 34.02 -10.84
N GLU A 223 -0.56 34.93 -11.74
CA GLU A 223 -0.11 36.28 -11.36
C GLU A 223 -1.24 37.04 -10.62
N ALA A 224 -2.50 36.78 -10.92
CA ALA A 224 -3.65 37.37 -10.24
C ALA A 224 -3.75 36.94 -8.76
N ASP A 225 -3.30 35.72 -8.42
CA ASP A 225 -3.30 35.21 -7.05
C ASP A 225 -2.13 35.75 -6.22
N SER A 226 -1.08 36.29 -6.88
CA SER A 226 0.14 36.80 -6.21
C SER A 226 -0.11 37.99 -5.28
N ASN A 227 -1.25 38.65 -5.41
CA ASN A 227 -1.67 39.77 -4.55
C ASN A 227 -2.34 39.32 -3.23
N ASN A 228 -2.65 38.03 -3.08
CA ASN A 228 -3.13 37.48 -1.81
C ASN A 228 -1.95 37.12 -0.91
N LEU A 229 -1.84 37.73 0.26
CA LEU A 229 -0.77 37.55 1.24
C LEU A 229 -0.53 36.09 1.71
N LEU A 230 -1.45 35.17 1.39
CA LEU A 230 -1.36 33.74 1.71
C LEU A 230 -0.79 32.89 0.56
N THR A 231 -0.57 33.44 -0.63
CA THR A 231 -0.24 32.68 -1.85
C THR A 231 1.07 33.09 -2.52
N ASN A 232 1.95 33.81 -1.82
CA ASN A 232 3.21 34.32 -2.38
C ASN A 232 4.26 33.22 -2.64
N GLY A 233 3.95 32.22 -3.46
CA GLY A 233 4.95 31.26 -3.91
C GLY A 233 4.36 29.97 -4.45
N CYS A 234 5.14 29.24 -5.23
CA CYS A 234 4.81 27.89 -5.60
C CYS A 234 4.80 27.00 -4.36
N PHE A 235 3.91 26.01 -4.34
CA PHE A 235 3.87 24.98 -3.30
C PHE A 235 3.90 23.61 -3.94
N SER A 236 4.34 22.61 -3.18
CA SER A 236 4.43 21.23 -3.66
C SER A 236 3.61 20.28 -2.81
N ILE A 237 3.05 19.27 -3.45
CA ILE A 237 2.24 18.22 -2.84
C ILE A 237 2.95 16.88 -3.07
N PRO A 238 3.30 16.13 -2.03
CA PRO A 238 3.98 14.85 -2.16
C PRO A 238 2.99 13.75 -2.58
N VAL A 239 2.85 13.52 -3.89
CA VAL A 239 1.87 12.60 -4.48
C VAL A 239 1.94 11.17 -3.89
N PRO A 240 3.11 10.56 -3.66
CA PRO A 240 3.18 9.21 -3.09
C PRO A 240 2.67 9.11 -1.64
N GLN A 241 2.51 10.24 -0.94
CA GLN A 241 1.99 10.27 0.43
C GLN A 241 0.47 10.44 0.49
N ILE A 242 -0.18 10.72 -0.63
CA ILE A 242 -1.64 10.85 -0.72
C ILE A 242 -2.27 9.45 -0.63
N PHE A 243 -3.37 9.32 0.09
CA PHE A 243 -4.19 8.12 0.01
C PHE A 243 -4.94 8.11 -1.34
N SER A 244 -4.86 6.97 -2.05
CA SER A 244 -5.33 6.82 -3.44
C SER A 244 -4.73 7.84 -4.43
N PRO A 245 -3.40 7.84 -4.60
CA PRO A 245 -2.71 8.84 -5.44
C PRO A 245 -3.16 8.78 -6.90
N GLN A 246 -3.62 7.63 -7.39
CA GLN A 246 -4.13 7.49 -8.76
C GLN A 246 -5.42 8.29 -8.97
N ILE A 247 -6.35 8.22 -8.01
CA ILE A 247 -7.61 8.97 -8.05
C ILE A 247 -7.32 10.49 -7.95
N PHE A 248 -6.37 10.88 -7.12
CA PHE A 248 -5.90 12.25 -7.05
C PHE A 248 -5.35 12.75 -8.41
N LEU A 249 -4.51 11.97 -9.07
CA LEU A 249 -3.95 12.34 -10.38
C LEU A 249 -5.03 12.46 -11.45
N MET A 250 -6.02 11.55 -11.45
CA MET A 250 -7.19 11.66 -12.33
C MET A 250 -7.99 12.95 -12.08
N ALA A 251 -8.19 13.33 -10.81
CA ALA A 251 -8.86 14.57 -10.45
C ALA A 251 -8.08 15.80 -10.91
N ILE A 252 -6.75 15.81 -10.75
CA ILE A 252 -5.89 16.89 -11.27
C ILE A 252 -6.04 17.03 -12.78
N ASP A 253 -5.96 15.94 -13.52
CA ASP A 253 -6.09 15.96 -14.97
C ASP A 253 -7.48 16.44 -15.42
N GLN A 254 -8.53 15.97 -14.77
CA GLN A 254 -9.90 16.32 -15.11
C GLN A 254 -10.27 17.78 -14.78
N PHE A 255 -9.82 18.32 -13.64
CA PHE A 255 -10.32 19.59 -13.10
C PHE A 255 -9.34 20.77 -13.25
N LEU A 256 -8.05 20.52 -13.46
CA LEU A 256 -7.04 21.56 -13.64
C LEU A 256 -6.54 21.69 -15.08
N SER A 257 -6.66 20.63 -15.93
CA SER A 257 -6.20 20.67 -17.33
C SER A 257 -7.18 21.38 -18.29
N ILE A 258 -8.36 21.79 -17.82
CA ILE A 258 -9.34 22.49 -18.63
C ILE A 258 -9.02 23.98 -18.63
N GLN A 259 -8.04 24.38 -19.41
CA GLN A 259 -7.87 25.77 -19.87
C GLN A 259 -7.37 25.83 -21.30
#